data_980f590ad2aa35cb4b384e109557e702
#
_entry.id   980f590ad2aa35cb4b384e109557e702
#
_cell.length_a   1.000
_cell.length_b   1.000
_cell.length_c   1.000
_cell.angle_alpha   90.00
_cell.angle_beta   90.00
_cell.angle_gamma   90.00
#
_symmetry.space_group_name_H-M   'P 1'
#
loop_
_entity.id
_entity.type
_entity.pdbx_description
1 polymer ?
#
loop_
_entity_poly.entity_id
_entity_poly.type
_entity_poly.pdbx_seq_one_letter_code
_entity_poly.pdbx_strand_id
1 'polypeptide(L)'
;MLSSGWGPTPYPCCVGHEIVGKAVRVGKEVKNIKVGDRVGVGAQARSCLECVDCKNGNMTYCKKAVNTYGSVYPNGKDKSYGGYSNYNRTHGAFVVKIPENIESAHAAPMLCGGVTVYSPLVQNGCGPGKTVGIVGVGGLGHFGVLFAKALGADRVVGISRKNDKRDDVLKLGADKYIATGEDKDWASENARTLDLIVCTVSSEKMPMTEYLSLLKVGGTFIQVGAPDGGNLPPINAFT
;
A
#
# COMPACT_ATOMS: atom_id res chain seq x y z
N MET A 1 15.12 6.98 -7.56
CA MET A 1 13.82 6.29 -7.44
C MET A 1 12.63 7.21 -7.19
N LEU A 2 12.77 8.30 -6.45
CA LEU A 2 11.64 9.18 -6.09
C LEU A 2 11.02 9.95 -7.26
N SER A 3 11.72 10.16 -8.34
CA SER A 3 11.26 11.01 -9.43
C SER A 3 11.16 10.34 -10.80
N SER A 4 11.91 9.29 -11.08
CA SER A 4 11.95 8.71 -12.43
C SER A 4 12.03 7.17 -12.46
N GLY A 5 11.80 6.48 -11.34
CA GLY A 5 11.93 5.02 -11.26
C GLY A 5 10.92 4.24 -12.12
N TRP A 6 9.74 4.80 -12.35
CA TRP A 6 8.68 4.18 -13.15
C TRP A 6 8.34 4.94 -14.44
N GLY A 7 9.15 5.92 -14.81
CA GLY A 7 8.94 6.69 -16.03
C GLY A 7 9.50 8.12 -15.96
N PRO A 8 9.36 8.89 -17.03
CA PRO A 8 9.87 10.25 -17.10
C PRO A 8 9.14 11.19 -16.12
N THR A 9 9.89 12.00 -15.41
CA THR A 9 9.35 13.00 -14.48
C THR A 9 9.31 14.38 -15.15
N PRO A 10 8.15 15.05 -15.17
CA PRO A 10 8.03 16.39 -15.70
C PRO A 10 8.63 17.43 -14.72
N TYR A 11 9.84 17.87 -14.96
CA TYR A 11 10.49 18.94 -14.19
C TYR A 11 9.98 20.35 -14.53
N PRO A 12 9.98 21.31 -13.56
CA PRO A 12 10.31 21.14 -12.15
C PRO A 12 9.26 20.30 -11.41
N CYS A 13 9.70 19.51 -10.41
CA CYS A 13 8.84 18.62 -9.65
C CYS A 13 9.19 18.69 -8.15
N CYS A 14 8.18 18.89 -7.31
CA CYS A 14 8.26 18.66 -5.88
C CYS A 14 7.57 17.32 -5.60
N VAL A 15 8.29 16.34 -5.10
CA VAL A 15 7.79 14.99 -4.81
C VAL A 15 7.17 14.88 -3.41
N GLY A 16 6.70 13.69 -3.05
CA GLY A 16 6.13 13.36 -1.74
C GLY A 16 4.61 13.25 -1.78
N HIS A 17 4.10 12.10 -1.34
CA HIS A 17 2.67 11.81 -1.31
C HIS A 17 2.23 11.09 -0.02
N GLU A 18 3.02 11.22 1.04
CA GLU A 18 2.72 10.76 2.39
C GLU A 18 2.79 11.97 3.31
N ILE A 19 1.79 12.84 3.19
CA ILE A 19 1.82 14.20 3.75
C ILE A 19 1.00 14.25 5.03
N VAL A 20 1.60 14.68 6.13
CA VAL A 20 0.89 15.07 7.34
C VAL A 20 1.21 16.52 7.67
N GLY A 21 0.18 17.31 7.96
CA GLY A 21 0.32 18.72 8.26
C GLY A 21 -0.90 19.30 8.98
N LYS A 22 -0.91 20.63 9.13
CA LYS A 22 -2.07 21.36 9.66
C LYS A 22 -2.79 22.08 8.53
N ALA A 23 -4.12 22.02 8.54
CA ALA A 23 -4.95 22.79 7.63
C ALA A 23 -4.85 24.28 8.00
N VAL A 24 -4.16 25.06 7.20
CA VAL A 24 -3.98 26.50 7.44
C VAL A 24 -5.02 27.35 6.70
N ARG A 25 -5.62 26.79 5.65
CA ARG A 25 -6.71 27.40 4.89
C ARG A 25 -7.66 26.34 4.37
N VAL A 26 -8.95 26.57 4.46
CA VAL A 26 -10.01 25.62 4.06
C VAL A 26 -10.97 26.34 3.12
N GLY A 27 -11.32 25.70 2.01
CA GLY A 27 -12.31 26.23 1.07
C GLY A 27 -13.72 26.23 1.68
N LYS A 28 -14.55 27.21 1.29
CA LYS A 28 -15.91 27.39 1.85
C LYS A 28 -16.85 26.19 1.67
N GLU A 29 -16.63 25.37 0.66
CA GLU A 29 -17.43 24.18 0.38
C GLU A 29 -16.97 22.93 1.15
N VAL A 30 -15.81 22.97 1.80
CA VAL A 30 -15.28 21.84 2.58
C VAL A 30 -15.95 21.82 3.96
N LYS A 31 -16.63 20.73 4.30
CA LYS A 31 -17.42 20.60 5.54
C LYS A 31 -16.74 19.74 6.61
N ASN A 32 -15.86 18.86 6.23
CA ASN A 32 -15.26 17.83 7.09
C ASN A 32 -13.90 18.24 7.69
N ILE A 33 -13.29 19.35 7.26
CA ILE A 33 -11.99 19.85 7.73
C ILE A 33 -12.14 21.29 8.23
N LYS A 34 -11.43 21.64 9.30
CA LYS A 34 -11.34 22.98 9.85
C LYS A 34 -9.89 23.49 9.83
N VAL A 35 -9.71 24.80 9.84
CA VAL A 35 -8.39 25.40 10.07
C VAL A 35 -7.87 24.95 11.43
N GLY A 36 -6.62 24.53 11.48
CA GLY A 36 -5.97 23.96 12.66
C GLY A 36 -6.04 22.43 12.76
N ASP A 37 -6.96 21.76 12.03
CA ASP A 37 -7.02 20.29 12.03
C ASP A 37 -5.69 19.69 11.55
N ARG A 38 -5.26 18.62 12.20
CA ARG A 38 -4.16 17.78 11.73
C ARG A 38 -4.70 16.84 10.65
N VAL A 39 -4.11 16.91 9.46
CA VAL A 39 -4.64 16.27 8.27
C VAL A 39 -3.56 15.54 7.50
N GLY A 40 -3.98 14.56 6.70
CA GLY A 40 -3.13 13.79 5.81
C GLY A 40 -3.58 13.85 4.36
N VAL A 41 -2.61 13.71 3.44
CA VAL A 41 -2.84 13.59 2.00
C VAL A 41 -1.99 12.43 1.47
N GLY A 42 -2.65 11.49 0.79
CA GLY A 42 -2.01 10.34 0.17
C GLY A 42 -1.58 10.59 -1.29
N ALA A 43 -1.55 9.52 -2.07
CA ALA A 43 -1.01 9.54 -3.45
C ALA A 43 -1.88 10.31 -4.45
N GLN A 44 -3.16 10.54 -4.15
CA GLN A 44 -4.11 11.21 -5.03
C GLN A 44 -4.59 12.54 -4.44
N ALA A 45 -4.56 13.60 -5.26
CA ALA A 45 -4.98 14.95 -4.86
C ALA A 45 -6.35 15.35 -5.40
N ARG A 46 -6.87 14.68 -6.44
CA ARG A 46 -8.16 15.00 -7.07
C ARG A 46 -8.69 13.86 -7.93
N SER A 47 -10.01 13.81 -8.10
CA SER A 47 -10.72 13.10 -9.17
C SER A 47 -11.85 13.98 -9.72
N CYS A 48 -12.61 13.51 -10.69
CA CYS A 48 -13.74 14.29 -11.21
C CYS A 48 -14.98 14.30 -10.29
N LEU A 49 -15.10 13.32 -9.39
CA LEU A 49 -16.21 13.09 -8.45
C LEU A 49 -17.59 12.83 -9.12
N GLU A 50 -17.68 12.75 -10.45
CA GLU A 50 -18.93 12.64 -11.20
C GLU A 50 -19.07 11.36 -12.05
N CYS A 51 -17.94 10.72 -12.43
CA CYS A 51 -17.99 9.48 -13.21
C CYS A 51 -18.47 8.28 -12.37
N VAL A 52 -18.77 7.18 -13.03
CA VAL A 52 -19.28 5.97 -12.38
C VAL A 52 -18.34 5.45 -11.31
N ASP A 53 -17.02 5.45 -11.56
CA ASP A 53 -16.02 5.02 -10.58
C ASP A 53 -16.04 5.90 -9.33
N CYS A 54 -16.06 7.22 -9.52
CA CYS A 54 -16.12 8.16 -8.40
C CYS A 54 -17.40 8.02 -7.57
N LYS A 55 -18.55 7.87 -8.21
CA LYS A 55 -19.85 7.70 -7.53
C LYS A 55 -19.92 6.40 -6.74
N ASN A 56 -19.19 5.37 -7.18
CA ASN A 56 -19.09 4.08 -6.50
C ASN A 56 -17.96 4.02 -5.45
N GLY A 57 -17.33 5.15 -5.11
CA GLY A 57 -16.24 5.20 -4.13
C GLY A 57 -14.85 4.80 -4.68
N ASN A 58 -14.76 4.47 -5.97
CA ASN A 58 -13.55 3.99 -6.65
C ASN A 58 -12.77 5.15 -7.29
N MET A 59 -12.57 6.25 -6.57
CA MET A 59 -11.95 7.47 -7.07
C MET A 59 -10.52 7.28 -7.62
N THR A 60 -9.81 6.27 -7.17
CA THR A 60 -8.46 5.92 -7.64
C THR A 60 -8.45 5.46 -9.11
N TYR A 61 -9.56 4.92 -9.61
CA TYR A 61 -9.71 4.48 -11.00
C TYR A 61 -10.27 5.56 -11.92
N CYS A 62 -10.51 6.77 -11.43
CA CYS A 62 -11.01 7.88 -12.22
C CYS A 62 -10.03 8.26 -13.33
N LYS A 63 -10.48 8.26 -14.60
CA LYS A 63 -9.65 8.66 -15.75
C LYS A 63 -9.15 10.12 -15.69
N LYS A 64 -9.81 10.96 -14.87
CA LYS A 64 -9.41 12.35 -14.61
C LYS A 64 -8.73 12.50 -13.24
N ALA A 65 -8.18 11.41 -12.69
CA ALA A 65 -7.43 11.46 -11.43
C ALA A 65 -6.18 12.34 -11.56
N VAL A 66 -5.87 13.05 -10.49
CA VAL A 66 -4.65 13.87 -10.38
C VAL A 66 -3.85 13.32 -9.19
N ASN A 67 -2.65 12.87 -9.45
CA ASN A 67 -1.73 12.44 -8.40
C ASN A 67 -1.26 13.64 -7.58
N THR A 68 -0.82 13.39 -6.37
CA THR A 68 -0.38 14.43 -5.44
C THR A 68 0.83 15.21 -5.96
N TYR A 69 1.64 14.59 -6.83
CA TYR A 69 2.70 15.30 -7.57
C TYR A 69 2.85 14.75 -9.00
N GLY A 70 3.50 15.53 -9.86
CA GLY A 70 3.88 15.12 -11.21
C GLY A 70 2.71 15.01 -12.22
N SER A 71 1.50 15.43 -11.85
CA SER A 71 0.33 15.43 -12.74
C SER A 71 -0.03 16.84 -13.19
N VAL A 72 -0.73 16.93 -14.31
CA VAL A 72 -1.35 18.18 -14.80
C VAL A 72 -2.82 18.19 -14.43
N TYR A 73 -3.32 19.29 -13.88
CA TYR A 73 -4.74 19.46 -13.58
C TYR A 73 -5.59 19.55 -14.87
N PRO A 74 -6.91 19.28 -14.81
CA PRO A 74 -7.78 19.30 -16.00
C PRO A 74 -7.83 20.62 -16.77
N ASN A 75 -7.37 21.72 -16.17
CA ASN A 75 -7.25 23.00 -16.84
C ASN A 75 -6.05 23.07 -17.84
N GLY A 76 -5.23 22.03 -17.91
CA GLY A 76 -4.09 21.91 -18.81
C GLY A 76 -2.90 22.84 -18.49
N LYS A 77 -2.97 23.60 -17.42
CA LYS A 77 -1.97 24.64 -17.08
C LYS A 77 -1.26 24.36 -15.76
N ASP A 78 -2.03 24.02 -14.72
CA ASP A 78 -1.49 23.84 -13.37
C ASP A 78 -0.95 22.43 -13.21
N LYS A 79 0.16 22.31 -12.47
CA LYS A 79 0.76 21.04 -12.07
C LYS A 79 0.51 20.76 -10.59
N SER A 80 0.46 19.48 -10.23
CA SER A 80 0.46 19.06 -8.84
C SER A 80 1.88 18.98 -8.30
N TYR A 81 2.06 19.44 -7.07
CA TYR A 81 3.31 19.42 -6.32
C TYR A 81 3.09 18.71 -4.99
N GLY A 82 4.06 17.90 -4.61
CA GLY A 82 3.96 17.00 -3.44
C GLY A 82 4.35 17.68 -2.12
N GLY A 83 4.55 16.83 -1.12
CA GLY A 83 4.70 17.22 0.27
C GLY A 83 6.12 17.62 0.71
N TYR A 84 7.14 17.52 -0.15
CA TYR A 84 8.47 18.04 0.19
C TYR A 84 8.50 19.56 0.03
N SER A 85 7.49 20.20 0.63
CA SER A 85 7.25 21.64 0.57
C SER A 85 6.65 22.15 1.88
N ASN A 86 6.70 23.44 2.11
CA ASN A 86 6.11 24.07 3.29
C ASN A 86 4.57 24.09 3.24
N TYR A 87 3.99 24.07 2.05
CA TYR A 87 2.54 24.10 1.82
C TYR A 87 2.15 23.16 0.70
N ASN A 88 1.00 22.49 0.87
CA ASN A 88 0.36 21.70 -0.15
C ASN A 88 -1.09 22.15 -0.33
N ARG A 89 -1.61 22.10 -1.56
CA ARG A 89 -3.02 22.39 -1.87
C ARG A 89 -3.66 21.18 -2.51
N THR A 90 -4.62 20.59 -1.82
CA THR A 90 -5.32 19.37 -2.24
C THR A 90 -6.83 19.58 -2.17
N HIS A 91 -7.58 18.90 -3.03
CA HIS A 91 -9.04 18.93 -2.98
C HIS A 91 -9.54 18.27 -1.69
N GLY A 92 -10.51 18.88 -1.00
CA GLY A 92 -10.96 18.46 0.34
C GLY A 92 -11.45 17.00 0.44
N ALA A 93 -11.93 16.40 -0.66
CA ALA A 93 -12.31 14.99 -0.70
C ALA A 93 -11.11 14.02 -0.57
N PHE A 94 -9.89 14.50 -0.77
CA PHE A 94 -8.65 13.73 -0.68
C PHE A 94 -7.80 14.10 0.55
N VAL A 95 -8.42 14.80 1.49
CA VAL A 95 -7.80 15.18 2.76
C VAL A 95 -8.49 14.41 3.88
N VAL A 96 -7.73 13.69 4.68
CA VAL A 96 -8.23 12.91 5.82
C VAL A 96 -7.75 13.50 7.14
N LYS A 97 -8.58 13.42 8.18
CA LYS A 97 -8.14 13.79 9.53
C LYS A 97 -7.23 12.70 10.09
N ILE A 98 -6.14 13.10 10.71
CA ILE A 98 -5.27 12.18 11.43
C ILE A 98 -5.78 12.07 12.88
N PRO A 99 -6.05 10.86 13.40
CA PRO A 99 -6.43 10.66 14.80
C PRO A 99 -5.38 11.22 15.77
N GLU A 100 -5.82 11.83 16.87
CA GLU A 100 -4.90 12.50 17.80
C GLU A 100 -3.92 11.55 18.49
N ASN A 101 -4.31 10.30 18.69
CA ASN A 101 -3.51 9.26 19.32
C ASN A 101 -2.44 8.64 18.40
N ILE A 102 -2.33 9.07 17.12
CA ILE A 102 -1.27 8.63 16.20
C ILE A 102 -0.34 9.82 15.95
N GLU A 103 0.94 9.66 16.23
CA GLU A 103 1.95 10.67 15.94
C GLU A 103 2.08 10.91 14.43
N SER A 104 2.40 12.14 14.04
CA SER A 104 2.49 12.52 12.61
C SER A 104 3.53 11.71 11.84
N ALA A 105 4.66 11.37 12.49
CA ALA A 105 5.71 10.55 11.89
C ALA A 105 5.25 9.11 11.58
N HIS A 106 4.38 8.55 12.41
CA HIS A 106 3.81 7.22 12.18
C HIS A 106 2.62 7.26 11.21
N ALA A 107 1.84 8.35 11.21
CA ALA A 107 0.70 8.50 10.31
C ALA A 107 1.11 8.71 8.84
N ALA A 108 2.18 9.45 8.58
CA ALA A 108 2.61 9.79 7.23
C ALA A 108 2.78 8.54 6.32
N PRO A 109 3.58 7.52 6.69
CA PRO A 109 3.75 6.33 5.83
C PRO A 109 2.47 5.48 5.70
N MET A 110 1.49 5.64 6.58
CA MET A 110 0.20 4.94 6.46
C MET A 110 -0.64 5.45 5.27
N LEU A 111 -0.40 6.68 4.82
CA LEU A 111 -1.18 7.33 3.74
C LEU A 111 -0.87 6.77 2.34
N CYS A 112 0.20 5.99 2.19
CA CYS A 112 0.50 5.24 0.98
C CYS A 112 0.90 3.80 1.34
N GLY A 113 2.05 3.60 2.01
CA GLY A 113 2.55 2.27 2.38
C GLY A 113 1.55 1.47 3.22
N GLY A 114 0.90 2.12 4.19
CA GLY A 114 -0.12 1.48 5.02
C GLY A 114 -1.36 1.10 4.21
N VAL A 115 -1.98 2.05 3.50
CA VAL A 115 -3.21 1.77 2.74
C VAL A 115 -2.99 0.75 1.62
N THR A 116 -1.79 0.71 1.05
CA THR A 116 -1.43 -0.25 -0.02
C THR A 116 -1.56 -1.71 0.41
N VAL A 117 -1.30 -2.01 1.67
CA VAL A 117 -1.47 -3.37 2.22
C VAL A 117 -2.78 -3.54 2.98
N TYR A 118 -3.32 -2.49 3.60
CA TYR A 118 -4.59 -2.52 4.31
C TYR A 118 -5.78 -2.79 3.38
N SER A 119 -5.88 -2.04 2.28
CA SER A 119 -6.98 -2.15 1.33
C SER A 119 -7.16 -3.58 0.78
N PRO A 120 -6.13 -4.25 0.24
CA PRO A 120 -6.29 -5.62 -0.24
C PRO A 120 -6.60 -6.62 0.88
N LEU A 121 -6.09 -6.44 2.09
CA LEU A 121 -6.46 -7.30 3.22
C LEU A 121 -7.97 -7.22 3.50
N VAL A 122 -8.52 -6.01 3.61
CA VAL A 122 -9.95 -5.81 3.86
C VAL A 122 -10.82 -6.31 2.70
N GLN A 123 -10.45 -5.96 1.46
CA GLN A 123 -11.23 -6.30 0.27
C GLN A 123 -11.27 -7.81 -0.02
N ASN A 124 -10.29 -8.57 0.48
CA ASN A 124 -10.22 -10.02 0.29
C ASN A 124 -10.52 -10.81 1.57
N GLY A 125 -11.20 -10.17 2.52
CA GLY A 125 -11.78 -10.86 3.68
C GLY A 125 -10.75 -11.34 4.71
N CYS A 126 -9.64 -10.60 4.88
CA CYS A 126 -8.74 -10.85 6.01
C CYS A 126 -9.50 -10.70 7.33
N GLY A 127 -9.44 -11.69 8.19
CA GLY A 127 -10.15 -11.71 9.46
C GLY A 127 -10.20 -13.11 10.08
N PRO A 128 -11.14 -13.35 11.02
CA PRO A 128 -11.30 -14.64 11.67
C PRO A 128 -11.48 -15.79 10.68
N GLY A 129 -10.87 -16.94 10.96
CA GLY A 129 -10.86 -18.12 10.10
C GLY A 129 -9.83 -18.08 8.97
N LYS A 130 -9.03 -17.00 8.84
CA LYS A 130 -8.05 -16.84 7.75
C LYS A 130 -6.61 -16.99 8.22
N THR A 131 -5.81 -17.69 7.42
CA THR A 131 -4.34 -17.70 7.51
C THR A 131 -3.78 -16.82 6.40
N VAL A 132 -3.05 -15.77 6.76
CA VAL A 132 -2.57 -14.73 5.84
C VAL A 132 -1.05 -14.74 5.74
N GLY A 133 -0.53 -14.80 4.53
CA GLY A 133 0.89 -14.65 4.23
C GLY A 133 1.23 -13.21 3.79
N ILE A 134 2.28 -12.65 4.37
CA ILE A 134 2.84 -11.36 3.96
C ILE A 134 4.23 -11.60 3.36
N VAL A 135 4.35 -11.47 2.06
CA VAL A 135 5.61 -11.68 1.33
C VAL A 135 6.35 -10.37 1.18
N GLY A 136 7.60 -10.35 1.62
CA GLY A 136 8.45 -9.16 1.61
C GLY A 136 8.24 -8.27 2.84
N VAL A 137 8.65 -8.73 4.03
CA VAL A 137 8.50 -7.93 5.26
C VAL A 137 9.58 -6.85 5.32
N GLY A 138 9.31 -5.76 4.61
CA GLY A 138 10.04 -4.50 4.60
C GLY A 138 9.12 -3.36 5.05
N GLY A 139 9.28 -2.14 4.49
CA GLY A 139 8.49 -0.96 4.84
C GLY A 139 6.98 -1.13 4.66
N LEU A 140 6.52 -1.81 3.61
CA LEU A 140 5.10 -2.12 3.42
C LEU A 140 4.69 -3.36 4.21
N GLY A 141 5.52 -4.41 4.15
CA GLY A 141 5.16 -5.71 4.73
C GLY A 141 4.99 -5.69 6.24
N HIS A 142 5.73 -4.83 6.99
CA HIS A 142 5.51 -4.72 8.43
C HIS A 142 4.11 -4.18 8.75
N PHE A 143 3.59 -3.21 7.98
CA PHE A 143 2.18 -2.79 8.09
C PHE A 143 1.23 -3.94 7.75
N GLY A 144 1.57 -4.76 6.73
CA GLY A 144 0.77 -5.93 6.37
C GLY A 144 0.62 -6.91 7.53
N VAL A 145 1.69 -7.20 8.26
CA VAL A 145 1.66 -8.06 9.47
C VAL A 145 0.78 -7.44 10.55
N LEU A 146 1.01 -6.16 10.89
CA LEU A 146 0.25 -5.45 11.92
C LEU A 146 -1.24 -5.39 11.59
N PHE A 147 -1.59 -5.05 10.34
CA PHE A 147 -2.99 -4.94 9.94
C PHE A 147 -3.67 -6.30 9.83
N ALA A 148 -3.01 -7.35 9.36
CA ALA A 148 -3.59 -8.68 9.31
C ALA A 148 -3.93 -9.17 10.74
N LYS A 149 -3.07 -8.93 11.72
CA LYS A 149 -3.35 -9.23 13.14
C LYS A 149 -4.48 -8.36 13.67
N ALA A 150 -4.48 -7.06 13.42
CA ALA A 150 -5.51 -6.13 13.87
C ALA A 150 -6.90 -6.45 13.26
N LEU A 151 -6.95 -6.98 12.04
CA LEU A 151 -8.17 -7.45 11.39
C LEU A 151 -8.66 -8.82 11.91
N GLY A 152 -7.91 -9.44 12.81
CA GLY A 152 -8.30 -10.68 13.46
C GLY A 152 -8.00 -11.95 12.67
N ALA A 153 -7.01 -11.93 11.76
CA ALA A 153 -6.56 -13.16 11.11
C ALA A 153 -6.11 -14.18 12.17
N ASP A 154 -6.57 -15.44 12.03
CA ASP A 154 -6.22 -16.52 12.98
C ASP A 154 -4.72 -16.76 13.01
N ARG A 155 -4.07 -16.64 11.83
CA ARG A 155 -2.63 -16.84 11.70
C ARG A 155 -2.05 -15.88 10.66
N VAL A 156 -0.93 -15.26 11.00
CA VAL A 156 -0.14 -14.41 10.10
C VAL A 156 1.25 -15.00 9.91
N VAL A 157 1.64 -15.20 8.65
CA VAL A 157 2.94 -15.77 8.26
C VAL A 157 3.76 -14.71 7.55
N GLY A 158 4.87 -14.28 8.14
CA GLY A 158 5.85 -13.42 7.48
C GLY A 158 6.75 -14.26 6.56
N ILE A 159 6.95 -13.80 5.32
CA ILE A 159 7.73 -14.52 4.31
C ILE A 159 8.78 -13.55 3.74
N SER A 160 10.06 -13.87 3.88
CA SER A 160 11.16 -13.08 3.34
C SER A 160 12.32 -13.99 2.93
N ARG A 161 13.39 -13.43 2.35
CA ARG A 161 14.50 -14.25 1.82
C ARG A 161 15.44 -14.78 2.91
N LYS A 162 15.70 -13.98 3.96
CA LYS A 162 16.71 -14.25 5.00
C LYS A 162 16.08 -14.30 6.39
N ASN A 163 16.76 -14.94 7.31
CA ASN A 163 16.38 -15.05 8.71
C ASN A 163 16.65 -13.78 9.55
N ASP A 164 17.40 -12.83 9.04
CA ASP A 164 17.84 -11.63 9.75
C ASP A 164 16.69 -10.79 10.37
N LYS A 165 15.49 -10.95 9.86
CA LYS A 165 14.28 -10.23 10.34
C LYS A 165 13.29 -11.11 11.11
N ARG A 166 13.60 -12.37 11.33
CA ARG A 166 12.66 -13.33 11.93
C ARG A 166 12.12 -12.84 13.27
N ASP A 167 13.02 -12.47 14.19
CA ASP A 167 12.63 -12.06 15.54
C ASP A 167 11.79 -10.77 15.54
N ASP A 168 12.14 -9.82 14.68
CA ASP A 168 11.38 -8.57 14.58
C ASP A 168 9.99 -8.81 14.01
N VAL A 169 9.87 -9.67 12.99
CA VAL A 169 8.57 -10.00 12.38
C VAL A 169 7.67 -10.75 13.37
N LEU A 170 8.23 -11.65 14.18
CA LEU A 170 7.47 -12.33 15.23
C LEU A 170 7.04 -11.34 16.33
N LYS A 171 7.89 -10.38 16.72
CA LYS A 171 7.51 -9.30 17.65
C LYS A 171 6.41 -8.40 17.12
N LEU A 172 6.29 -8.20 15.79
CA LEU A 172 5.17 -7.50 15.17
C LEU A 172 3.84 -8.25 15.27
N GLY A 173 3.87 -9.51 15.68
CA GLY A 173 2.69 -10.34 15.89
C GLY A 173 2.50 -11.44 14.83
N ALA A 174 3.45 -11.68 13.95
CA ALA A 174 3.40 -12.86 13.09
C ALA A 174 3.52 -14.14 13.90
N ASP A 175 2.75 -15.16 13.55
CA ASP A 175 2.72 -16.45 14.22
C ASP A 175 3.77 -17.42 13.67
N LYS A 176 4.26 -17.14 12.45
CA LYS A 176 5.32 -17.91 11.78
C LYS A 176 6.13 -16.99 10.86
N TYR A 177 7.38 -17.35 10.65
CA TYR A 177 8.25 -16.74 9.67
C TYR A 177 8.89 -17.80 8.77
N ILE A 178 8.97 -17.52 7.47
CA ILE A 178 9.59 -18.37 6.45
C ILE A 178 10.71 -17.58 5.78
N ALA A 179 11.94 -18.13 5.79
CA ALA A 179 13.10 -17.57 5.11
C ALA A 179 13.37 -18.33 3.81
N THR A 180 12.78 -17.88 2.71
CA THR A 180 12.76 -18.60 1.43
C THR A 180 14.13 -18.88 0.81
N GLY A 181 15.17 -18.19 1.22
CA GLY A 181 16.55 -18.41 0.77
C GLY A 181 17.40 -19.27 1.71
N GLU A 182 16.89 -19.61 2.89
CA GLU A 182 17.64 -20.29 3.95
C GLU A 182 16.92 -21.51 4.51
N ASP A 183 15.60 -21.50 4.61
CA ASP A 183 14.81 -22.66 5.02
C ASP A 183 14.71 -23.64 3.84
N LYS A 184 15.14 -24.90 4.03
CA LYS A 184 14.98 -25.95 3.04
C LYS A 184 13.51 -26.32 2.93
N ASP A 185 13.11 -26.75 1.75
CA ASP A 185 11.78 -27.30 1.48
C ASP A 185 10.60 -26.42 1.96
N TRP A 186 10.85 -25.12 2.18
CA TRP A 186 9.89 -24.18 2.76
C TRP A 186 8.54 -24.16 2.00
N ALA A 187 8.56 -24.34 0.67
CA ALA A 187 7.35 -24.32 -0.13
C ALA A 187 6.52 -25.59 0.06
N SER A 188 7.14 -26.76 0.02
CA SER A 188 6.46 -28.06 0.21
C SER A 188 5.92 -28.23 1.64
N GLU A 189 6.71 -27.82 2.66
CA GLU A 189 6.29 -27.89 4.07
C GLU A 189 5.11 -26.96 4.41
N ASN A 190 4.91 -25.92 3.64
CA ASN A 190 3.85 -24.93 3.85
C ASN A 190 2.80 -24.94 2.74
N ALA A 191 2.82 -25.93 1.83
CA ALA A 191 1.89 -26.03 0.73
C ALA A 191 0.43 -26.06 1.23
N ARG A 192 -0.44 -25.31 0.54
CA ARG A 192 -1.88 -25.24 0.79
C ARG A 192 -2.27 -24.87 2.24
N THR A 193 -1.51 -23.97 2.86
CA THR A 193 -1.78 -23.51 4.24
C THR A 193 -2.36 -22.09 4.32
N LEU A 194 -2.22 -21.28 3.27
CA LEU A 194 -2.62 -19.87 3.28
C LEU A 194 -3.93 -19.64 2.53
N ASP A 195 -4.80 -18.82 3.12
CA ASP A 195 -6.05 -18.37 2.47
C ASP A 195 -5.81 -17.14 1.60
N LEU A 196 -4.87 -16.28 2.01
CA LEU A 196 -4.57 -15.00 1.37
C LEU A 196 -3.07 -14.73 1.44
N ILE A 197 -2.50 -14.26 0.33
CA ILE A 197 -1.13 -13.75 0.29
C ILE A 197 -1.14 -12.31 -0.23
N VAL A 198 -0.51 -11.40 0.52
CA VAL A 198 -0.19 -10.05 0.04
C VAL A 198 1.32 -9.96 -0.19
N CYS A 199 1.72 -9.77 -1.44
CA CYS A 199 3.11 -9.70 -1.85
C CYS A 199 3.54 -8.26 -2.09
N THR A 200 4.51 -7.79 -1.31
CA THR A 200 5.10 -6.44 -1.41
C THR A 200 6.44 -6.44 -2.14
N VAL A 201 6.88 -7.60 -2.62
CA VAL A 201 8.17 -7.74 -3.31
C VAL A 201 8.08 -7.15 -4.72
N SER A 202 9.08 -6.33 -5.07
CA SER A 202 9.21 -5.68 -6.38
C SER A 202 10.39 -6.29 -7.16
N SER A 203 10.36 -7.59 -7.40
CA SER A 203 11.44 -8.31 -8.09
C SER A 203 10.90 -9.20 -9.19
N GLU A 204 11.52 -9.14 -10.36
CA GLU A 204 11.24 -10.04 -11.47
C GLU A 204 11.73 -11.49 -11.23
N LYS A 205 12.52 -11.69 -10.18
CA LYS A 205 13.13 -13.00 -9.83
C LYS A 205 12.54 -13.65 -8.58
N MET A 206 11.35 -13.21 -8.13
CA MET A 206 10.71 -13.85 -6.99
C MET A 206 10.19 -15.25 -7.35
N PRO A 207 10.19 -16.21 -6.42
CA PRO A 207 9.70 -17.57 -6.65
C PRO A 207 8.17 -17.60 -6.66
N MET A 208 7.57 -17.12 -7.75
CA MET A 208 6.12 -16.93 -7.85
C MET A 208 5.36 -18.26 -7.77
N THR A 209 5.87 -19.29 -8.46
CA THR A 209 5.27 -20.65 -8.46
C THR A 209 5.20 -21.21 -7.04
N GLU A 210 6.29 -21.08 -6.29
CA GLU A 210 6.35 -21.55 -4.90
C GLU A 210 5.43 -20.73 -3.98
N TYR A 211 5.33 -19.41 -4.18
CA TYR A 211 4.37 -18.60 -3.42
C TYR A 211 2.93 -19.02 -3.70
N LEU A 212 2.57 -19.30 -4.94
CA LEU A 212 1.24 -19.78 -5.30
C LEU A 212 0.94 -21.16 -4.71
N SER A 213 1.94 -22.05 -4.61
CA SER A 213 1.77 -23.38 -3.99
C SER A 213 1.39 -23.33 -2.50
N LEU A 214 1.69 -22.22 -1.80
CA LEU A 214 1.30 -22.03 -0.41
C LEU A 214 -0.20 -21.80 -0.24
N LEU A 215 -0.92 -21.41 -1.29
CA LEU A 215 -2.35 -21.11 -1.22
C LEU A 215 -3.18 -22.39 -1.12
N LYS A 216 -4.19 -22.35 -0.27
CA LYS A 216 -5.28 -23.31 -0.28
C LYS A 216 -6.06 -23.24 -1.60
N VAL A 217 -6.84 -24.27 -1.89
CA VAL A 217 -7.80 -24.22 -3.01
C VAL A 217 -8.77 -23.06 -2.79
N GLY A 218 -8.90 -22.19 -3.80
CA GLY A 218 -9.68 -20.95 -3.68
C GLY A 218 -8.99 -19.82 -2.92
N GLY A 219 -7.72 -19.98 -2.53
CA GLY A 219 -6.93 -18.92 -1.93
C GLY A 219 -6.58 -17.81 -2.92
N THR A 220 -6.26 -16.63 -2.42
CA THR A 220 -6.01 -15.42 -3.22
C THR A 220 -4.58 -14.92 -3.06
N PHE A 221 -3.91 -14.65 -4.18
CA PHE A 221 -2.62 -13.97 -4.23
C PHE A 221 -2.79 -12.52 -4.72
N ILE A 222 -2.25 -11.56 -3.97
CA ILE A 222 -2.33 -10.15 -4.32
C ILE A 222 -0.92 -9.56 -4.43
N GLN A 223 -0.59 -9.09 -5.62
CA GLN A 223 0.67 -8.40 -5.89
C GLN A 223 0.47 -6.89 -5.72
N VAL A 224 1.14 -6.30 -4.73
CA VAL A 224 1.19 -4.84 -4.53
C VAL A 224 2.57 -4.25 -4.79
N GLY A 225 3.61 -5.07 -4.76
CA GLY A 225 4.94 -4.66 -5.20
C GLY A 225 4.97 -4.43 -6.71
N ALA A 226 5.57 -3.32 -7.16
CA ALA A 226 5.69 -2.97 -8.58
C ALA A 226 7.17 -2.98 -8.99
N PRO A 227 7.62 -3.95 -9.80
CA PRO A 227 8.99 -3.96 -10.34
C PRO A 227 9.27 -2.74 -11.22
N ASP A 228 10.50 -2.23 -11.18
CA ASP A 228 10.91 -1.06 -11.97
C ASP A 228 10.73 -1.29 -13.49
N GLY A 229 10.96 -2.51 -13.98
CA GLY A 229 10.73 -2.89 -15.37
C GLY A 229 9.27 -3.18 -15.73
N GLY A 230 8.35 -3.16 -14.76
CA GLY A 230 6.93 -3.47 -14.97
C GLY A 230 6.61 -4.95 -15.17
N ASN A 231 7.60 -5.82 -15.22
CA ASN A 231 7.41 -7.25 -15.47
C ASN A 231 7.36 -8.04 -14.16
N LEU A 232 6.41 -8.94 -14.06
CA LEU A 232 6.37 -9.98 -13.03
C LEU A 232 7.02 -11.26 -13.56
N PRO A 233 7.49 -12.16 -12.69
CA PRO A 233 7.96 -13.47 -13.11
C PRO A 233 6.91 -14.21 -13.93
N PRO A 234 7.29 -14.98 -14.95
CA PRO A 234 6.37 -15.84 -15.66
C PRO A 234 5.78 -16.89 -14.71
N ILE A 235 4.50 -17.16 -14.87
CA ILE A 235 3.77 -18.18 -14.10
C ILE A 235 3.54 -19.37 -15.03
N ASN A 236 3.81 -20.58 -14.52
CA ASN A 236 3.43 -21.80 -15.23
C ASN A 236 1.91 -21.97 -15.17
N ALA A 237 1.27 -22.20 -16.33
CA ALA A 237 -0.17 -22.36 -16.41
C ALA A 237 -0.74 -23.59 -15.66
N PHE A 238 0.13 -24.51 -15.27
CA PHE A 238 -0.23 -25.76 -14.57
C PHE A 238 0.15 -25.75 -13.07
N THR A 239 0.45 -24.58 -12.52
CA THR A 239 0.81 -24.43 -11.09
C THR A 239 -0.40 -24.24 -10.22
#